data_ae25a6e388977a4b79f3276981f51900
#
_entry.id   ae25a6e388977a4b79f3276981f51900
#
_cell.length_a   1.000
_cell.length_b   1.000
_cell.length_c   1.000
_cell.angle_alpha   90.00
_cell.angle_beta   90.00
_cell.angle_gamma   90.00
#
_symmetry.space_group_name_H-M   'P 1'
#
loop_
_entity.id
_entity.type
_entity.pdbx_description
1 polymer ?
#
loop_
_entity_poly.entity_id
_entity_poly.type
_entity_poly.pdbx_seq_one_letter_code
_entity_poly.pdbx_strand_id
1 'polypeptide(L)'
;LTRLRHLRGRMVEIGRACIDADYRSGAVITLLWSGLARYMLENGYDYLIGCASVSMADGGHTAASLYNRLKEEHLCPLEYRVFPRTPLPMQALRQDLEADTPPLVKGYLRAGAWICGEPAWDPDFNTADLPVLLPVSRLDARYAKHFLGRKD
;
A
#
# COMPACT_ATOMS: atom_id res chain seq x y z
N LEU A 1 0.90 -12.07 -8.29
CA LEU A 1 -0.48 -11.55 -8.25
C LEU A 1 -1.45 -12.34 -9.13
N THR A 2 -1.45 -13.66 -9.00
CA THR A 2 -2.22 -14.56 -9.88
C THR A 2 -3.73 -14.28 -9.82
N ARG A 3 -4.26 -13.93 -8.66
CA ARG A 3 -5.68 -13.65 -8.47
C ARG A 3 -6.13 -12.31 -9.07
N LEU A 4 -5.23 -11.37 -9.28
CA LEU A 4 -5.54 -10.06 -9.87
C LEU A 4 -5.24 -9.99 -11.39
N ARG A 5 -5.11 -11.15 -12.05
CA ARG A 5 -4.85 -11.19 -13.50
C ARG A 5 -5.90 -10.44 -14.33
N HIS A 6 -7.14 -10.46 -13.90
CA HIS A 6 -8.25 -9.76 -14.57
C HIS A 6 -8.11 -8.23 -14.54
N LEU A 7 -7.29 -7.68 -13.64
CA LEU A 7 -7.01 -6.25 -13.54
C LEU A 7 -5.75 -5.82 -14.32
N ARG A 8 -4.95 -6.78 -14.81
CA ARG A 8 -3.58 -6.53 -15.29
C ARG A 8 -3.48 -5.46 -16.36
N GLY A 9 -4.44 -5.38 -17.26
CA GLY A 9 -4.46 -4.37 -18.33
C GLY A 9 -4.87 -2.96 -17.88
N ARG A 10 -5.35 -2.83 -16.63
CA ARG A 10 -5.87 -1.58 -16.03
C ARG A 10 -5.17 -1.22 -14.73
N MET A 11 -4.02 -1.83 -14.45
CA MET A 11 -3.34 -1.74 -13.17
C MET A 11 -1.89 -1.28 -13.36
N VAL A 12 -1.46 -0.37 -12.50
CA VAL A 12 -0.07 0.07 -12.36
C VAL A 12 0.50 -0.49 -11.07
N GLU A 13 1.65 -1.11 -11.13
CA GLU A 13 2.41 -1.51 -9.94
C GLU A 13 3.44 -0.43 -9.60
N ILE A 14 3.47 -0.02 -8.35
CA ILE A 14 4.51 0.86 -7.80
C ILE A 14 5.35 0.08 -6.81
N GLY A 15 6.65 0.24 -6.92
CA GLY A 15 7.62 -0.38 -6.02
C GLY A 15 8.92 0.40 -6.04
N ARG A 16 9.79 0.09 -5.07
CA ARG A 16 11.15 0.65 -4.95
C ARG A 16 11.19 2.19 -4.97
N ALA A 17 10.15 2.83 -4.41
CA ALA A 17 10.12 4.26 -4.28
C ALA A 17 11.21 4.71 -3.29
N CYS A 18 12.11 5.57 -3.73
CA CYS A 18 13.12 6.16 -2.88
C CYS A 18 13.25 7.66 -3.16
N ILE A 19 13.59 8.41 -2.13
CA ILE A 19 13.86 9.83 -2.21
C ILE A 19 15.24 10.06 -1.63
N ASP A 20 16.08 10.80 -2.34
CA ASP A 20 17.39 11.22 -1.89
C ASP A 20 17.29 11.90 -0.51
N ALA A 21 18.28 11.65 0.35
CA ALA A 21 18.28 12.14 1.73
C ALA A 21 18.11 13.67 1.82
N ASP A 22 18.71 14.41 0.90
CA ASP A 22 18.67 15.87 0.87
C ASP A 22 17.31 16.44 0.42
N TYR A 23 16.46 15.58 -0.20
CA TYR A 23 15.16 15.97 -0.74
C TYR A 23 13.97 15.34 -0.01
N ARG A 24 14.17 14.74 1.16
CA ARG A 24 13.11 14.08 1.96
C ARG A 24 12.15 15.06 2.62
N SER A 25 11.73 16.08 1.88
CA SER A 25 10.62 16.95 2.29
C SER A 25 9.27 16.37 1.83
N GLY A 26 8.20 16.68 2.54
CA GLY A 26 6.85 16.28 2.14
C GLY A 26 6.44 16.73 0.74
N ALA A 27 7.08 17.79 0.20
CA ALA A 27 6.81 18.29 -1.14
C ALA A 27 7.21 17.32 -2.24
N VAL A 28 8.35 16.63 -2.12
CA VAL A 28 8.82 15.70 -3.16
C VAL A 28 7.91 14.49 -3.28
N ILE A 29 7.50 13.90 -2.16
CA ILE A 29 6.56 12.76 -2.19
C ILE A 29 5.22 13.19 -2.80
N THR A 30 4.76 14.39 -2.51
CA THR A 30 3.52 14.95 -3.08
C THR A 30 3.63 15.10 -4.60
N LEU A 31 4.76 15.57 -5.12
CA LEU A 31 5.01 15.69 -6.56
C LEU A 31 5.04 14.31 -7.23
N LEU A 32 5.70 13.32 -6.63
CA LEU A 32 5.71 11.94 -7.14
C LEU A 32 4.29 11.36 -7.24
N TRP A 33 3.48 11.56 -6.21
CA TRP A 33 2.09 11.11 -6.21
C TRP A 33 1.24 11.83 -7.25
N SER A 34 1.44 13.13 -7.43
CA SER A 34 0.73 13.91 -8.45
C SER A 34 1.10 13.43 -9.86
N GLY A 35 2.39 13.17 -10.11
CA GLY A 35 2.86 12.63 -11.38
C GLY A 35 2.30 11.24 -11.66
N LEU A 36 2.27 10.37 -10.64
CA LEU A 36 1.69 9.03 -10.75
C LEU A 36 0.18 9.08 -11.05
N ALA A 37 -0.56 9.89 -10.33
CA ALA A 37 -1.99 10.06 -10.54
C ALA A 37 -2.31 10.55 -11.96
N ARG A 38 -1.54 11.53 -12.44
CA ARG A 38 -1.64 12.03 -13.80
C ARG A 38 -1.35 10.94 -14.83
N TYR A 39 -0.26 10.20 -14.65
CA TYR A 39 0.09 9.07 -15.51
C TYR A 39 -1.04 8.04 -15.60
N MET A 40 -1.64 7.69 -14.47
CA MET A 40 -2.75 6.73 -14.45
C MET A 40 -3.95 7.24 -15.24
N LEU A 41 -4.33 8.51 -15.06
CA LEU A 41 -5.47 9.10 -15.77
C LEU A 41 -5.23 9.19 -17.28
N GLU A 42 -4.06 9.69 -17.69
CA GLU A 42 -3.71 9.86 -19.12
C GLU A 42 -3.67 8.52 -19.87
N ASN A 43 -3.38 7.42 -19.16
CA ASN A 43 -3.29 6.08 -19.75
C ASN A 43 -4.50 5.19 -19.43
N GLY A 44 -5.51 5.69 -18.74
CA GLY A 44 -6.73 4.95 -18.45
C GLY A 44 -6.56 3.80 -17.46
N TYR A 45 -5.62 3.90 -16.53
CA TYR A 45 -5.45 2.92 -15.45
C TYR A 45 -6.40 3.19 -14.29
N ASP A 46 -7.01 2.12 -13.78
CA ASP A 46 -8.01 2.22 -12.72
C ASP A 46 -7.52 1.77 -11.34
N TYR A 47 -6.41 1.03 -11.31
CA TYR A 47 -5.90 0.43 -10.08
C TYR A 47 -4.42 0.71 -9.91
N LEU A 48 -4.06 1.10 -8.70
CA LEU A 48 -2.68 1.20 -8.25
C LEU A 48 -2.41 0.10 -7.24
N ILE A 49 -1.37 -0.69 -7.45
CA ILE A 49 -0.97 -1.75 -6.53
C ILE A 49 0.49 -1.59 -6.11
N GLY A 50 0.78 -1.98 -4.89
CA GLY A 50 2.14 -2.02 -4.36
C GLY A 50 2.22 -2.75 -3.04
N CYS A 51 3.40 -2.77 -2.46
CA CYS A 51 3.63 -3.28 -1.13
C CYS A 51 4.03 -2.14 -0.18
N ALA A 52 3.48 -2.18 1.02
CA ALA A 52 3.91 -1.33 2.11
C ALA A 52 4.73 -2.15 3.10
N SER A 53 6.03 -1.91 3.13
CA SER A 53 6.97 -2.69 3.93
C SER A 53 7.00 -2.23 5.38
N VAL A 54 6.96 -3.19 6.29
CA VAL A 54 7.13 -3.01 7.73
C VAL A 54 8.39 -3.75 8.17
N SER A 55 9.21 -3.12 9.00
CA SER A 55 10.46 -3.74 9.48
C SER A 55 10.20 -5.04 10.24
N MET A 56 11.04 -6.03 10.01
CA MET A 56 11.08 -7.31 10.73
C MET A 56 12.12 -7.32 11.86
N ALA A 57 12.63 -6.17 12.27
CA ALA A 57 13.69 -6.08 13.28
C ALA A 57 13.31 -6.71 14.64
N ASP A 58 12.00 -6.75 14.95
CA ASP A 58 11.46 -7.39 16.16
C ASP A 58 11.00 -8.84 15.93
N GLY A 59 11.36 -9.44 14.81
CA GLY A 59 10.92 -10.77 14.42
C GLY A 59 9.53 -10.82 13.79
N GLY A 60 8.89 -9.66 13.51
CA GLY A 60 7.61 -9.56 12.83
C GLY A 60 6.40 -9.34 13.73
N HIS A 61 6.59 -9.21 15.02
CA HIS A 61 5.49 -8.98 15.99
C HIS A 61 4.75 -7.67 15.73
N THR A 62 5.49 -6.60 15.43
CA THR A 62 4.92 -5.29 15.04
C THR A 62 4.13 -5.40 13.74
N ALA A 63 4.66 -6.07 12.72
CA ALA A 63 4.00 -6.23 11.44
C ALA A 63 2.70 -7.03 11.56
N ALA A 64 2.71 -8.13 12.33
CA ALA A 64 1.55 -8.96 12.59
C ALA A 64 0.46 -8.18 13.34
N SER A 65 0.84 -7.41 14.37
CA SER A 65 -0.07 -6.58 15.15
C SER A 65 -0.69 -5.45 14.33
N LEU A 66 0.14 -4.81 13.50
CA LEU A 66 -0.33 -3.77 12.58
C LEU A 66 -1.35 -4.33 11.58
N TYR A 67 -1.05 -5.45 10.93
CA TYR A 67 -1.98 -6.11 10.01
C TYR A 67 -3.28 -6.48 10.71
N ASN A 68 -3.20 -7.09 11.90
CA ASN A 68 -4.37 -7.51 12.66
C ASN A 68 -5.31 -6.34 12.96
N ARG A 69 -4.77 -5.18 13.29
CA ARG A 69 -5.53 -3.94 13.49
C ARG A 69 -6.10 -3.39 12.20
N LEU A 70 -5.26 -3.28 11.14
CA LEU A 70 -5.67 -2.64 9.90
C LEU A 70 -6.71 -3.44 9.10
N LYS A 71 -6.73 -4.76 9.23
CA LYS A 71 -7.70 -5.61 8.53
C LYS A 71 -9.15 -5.34 8.96
N GLU A 72 -9.38 -4.84 10.16
CA GLU A 72 -10.73 -4.58 10.67
C GLU A 72 -11.48 -3.52 9.84
N GLU A 73 -10.77 -2.49 9.38
CA GLU A 73 -11.37 -1.36 8.68
C GLU A 73 -10.94 -1.24 7.21
N HIS A 74 -9.79 -1.82 6.86
CA HIS A 74 -9.16 -1.56 5.56
C HIS A 74 -8.96 -2.79 4.70
N LEU A 75 -9.51 -3.93 5.09
CA LEU A 75 -9.38 -5.15 4.29
C LEU A 75 -10.22 -5.07 3.02
N CYS A 76 -9.62 -5.39 1.87
CA CYS A 76 -10.30 -5.34 0.58
C CYS A 76 -11.45 -6.36 0.47
N PRO A 77 -12.42 -6.13 -0.43
CA PRO A 77 -13.41 -7.14 -0.82
C PRO A 77 -12.74 -8.45 -1.26
N LEU A 78 -13.47 -9.56 -1.12
CA LEU A 78 -12.94 -10.92 -1.35
C LEU A 78 -12.36 -11.10 -2.76
N GLU A 79 -12.93 -10.44 -3.75
CA GLU A 79 -12.50 -10.48 -5.15
C GLU A 79 -11.09 -9.95 -5.39
N TYR A 80 -10.61 -9.04 -4.51
CA TYR A 80 -9.28 -8.44 -4.59
C TYR A 80 -8.26 -9.08 -3.63
N ARG A 81 -8.67 -10.13 -2.88
CA ARG A 81 -7.77 -10.80 -1.93
C ARG A 81 -6.63 -11.50 -2.64
N VAL A 82 -5.44 -11.30 -2.10
CA VAL A 82 -4.22 -12.00 -2.51
C VAL A 82 -3.65 -12.77 -1.34
N PHE A 83 -2.87 -13.80 -1.67
CA PHE A 83 -2.22 -14.66 -0.68
C PHE A 83 -0.72 -14.64 -0.95
N PRO A 84 0.10 -14.37 0.07
CA PRO A 84 1.54 -14.35 -0.09
C PRO A 84 2.08 -15.77 -0.39
N ARG A 85 3.16 -15.83 -1.18
CA ARG A 85 3.90 -17.09 -1.41
C ARG A 85 4.68 -17.49 -0.17
N THR A 86 5.25 -16.50 0.51
CA THR A 86 5.98 -16.65 1.77
C THR A 86 5.21 -15.87 2.83
N PRO A 87 4.19 -16.47 3.45
CA PRO A 87 3.39 -15.78 4.44
C PRO A 87 4.20 -15.55 5.73
N LEU A 88 3.92 -14.44 6.39
CA LEU A 88 4.35 -14.24 7.76
C LEU A 88 3.68 -15.30 8.65
N PRO A 89 4.40 -15.96 9.59
CA PRO A 89 3.81 -16.99 10.46
C PRO A 89 2.92 -16.35 11.54
N MET A 90 1.80 -15.79 11.14
CA MET A 90 0.90 -14.97 11.96
C MET A 90 0.54 -15.63 13.30
N GLN A 91 0.31 -16.94 13.30
CA GLN A 91 -0.10 -17.69 14.51
C GLN A 91 1.02 -17.79 15.56
N ALA A 92 2.28 -17.67 15.15
CA ALA A 92 3.44 -17.71 16.05
C ALA A 92 3.84 -16.32 16.55
N LEU A 93 3.20 -15.27 16.06
CA LEU A 93 3.55 -13.89 16.35
C LEU A 93 2.52 -13.23 17.27
N ARG A 94 2.98 -12.27 18.06
CA ARG A 94 2.06 -11.39 18.79
C ARG A 94 1.29 -10.53 17.80
N GLN A 95 -0.01 -10.35 18.07
CA GLN A 95 -0.91 -9.58 17.21
C GLN A 95 -1.64 -8.49 18.00
N ASP A 96 -1.18 -8.22 19.21
CA ASP A 96 -1.80 -7.34 20.21
C ASP A 96 -0.94 -6.14 20.59
N LEU A 97 0.22 -5.95 19.93
CA LEU A 97 1.10 -4.83 20.21
C LEU A 97 0.48 -3.51 19.72
N GLU A 98 0.58 -2.49 20.56
CA GLU A 98 0.36 -1.12 20.11
C GLU A 98 1.51 -0.71 19.19
N ALA A 99 1.25 -0.65 17.91
CA ALA A 99 2.22 -0.28 16.89
C ALA A 99 1.71 0.92 16.11
N ASP A 100 2.56 1.94 15.98
CA ASP A 100 2.25 3.07 15.12
C ASP A 100 2.18 2.64 13.65
N THR A 101 1.12 3.07 12.97
CA THR A 101 1.04 2.87 11.52
C THR A 101 2.09 3.75 10.84
N PRO A 102 3.00 3.19 10.03
CA PRO A 102 3.99 3.99 9.31
C PRO A 102 3.34 5.13 8.51
N PRO A 103 3.98 6.31 8.43
CA PRO A 103 3.38 7.48 7.76
C PRO A 103 2.92 7.22 6.34
N LEU A 104 3.69 6.43 5.58
CA LEU A 104 3.36 6.07 4.20
C LEU A 104 2.10 5.21 4.12
N VAL A 105 1.97 4.22 5.02
CA VAL A 105 0.77 3.38 5.13
C VAL A 105 -0.44 4.23 5.49
N LYS A 106 -0.29 5.14 6.47
CA LYS A 106 -1.36 6.10 6.82
C LYS A 106 -1.80 6.91 5.60
N GLY A 107 -0.86 7.36 4.78
CA GLY A 107 -1.14 8.10 3.55
C GLY A 107 -1.97 7.28 2.55
N TYR A 108 -1.59 6.04 2.31
CA TYR A 108 -2.31 5.14 1.41
C TYR A 108 -3.75 4.89 1.87
N LEU A 109 -3.93 4.56 3.14
CA LEU A 109 -5.26 4.28 3.70
C LEU A 109 -6.16 5.52 3.68
N ARG A 110 -5.63 6.71 3.99
CA ARG A 110 -6.35 7.97 3.87
C ARG A 110 -6.73 8.31 2.43
N ALA A 111 -5.92 7.89 1.46
CA ALA A 111 -6.24 8.05 0.04
C ALA A 111 -7.37 7.11 -0.42
N GLY A 112 -7.75 6.12 0.38
CA GLY A 112 -8.81 5.17 0.08
C GLY A 112 -8.31 3.77 -0.30
N ALA A 113 -7.02 3.48 -0.12
CA ALA A 113 -6.46 2.18 -0.40
C ALA A 113 -6.96 1.10 0.57
N TRP A 114 -6.92 -0.14 0.09
CA TRP A 114 -7.18 -1.34 0.86
C TRP A 114 -5.90 -2.14 1.13
N ILE A 115 -5.90 -2.89 2.21
CA ILE A 115 -4.97 -4.00 2.46
C ILE A 115 -5.57 -5.24 1.82
N CYS A 116 -4.83 -5.93 0.96
CA CYS A 116 -5.40 -7.01 0.16
C CYS A 116 -5.09 -8.43 0.65
N GLY A 117 -4.37 -8.57 1.75
CA GLY A 117 -4.04 -9.88 2.32
C GLY A 117 -3.04 -9.79 3.45
N GLU A 118 -2.71 -10.95 3.97
CA GLU A 118 -1.68 -11.08 5.01
C GLU A 118 -0.32 -10.60 4.52
N PRO A 119 0.55 -10.16 5.43
CA PRO A 119 1.91 -9.74 5.08
C PRO A 119 2.70 -10.89 4.47
N ALA A 120 3.46 -10.57 3.41
CA ALA A 120 4.49 -11.45 2.89
C ALA A 120 5.82 -11.18 3.61
N TRP A 121 6.53 -12.24 4.00
CA TRP A 121 7.88 -12.08 4.51
C TRP A 121 8.87 -11.95 3.35
N ASP A 122 9.63 -10.87 3.36
CA ASP A 122 10.76 -10.63 2.45
C ASP A 122 12.08 -10.74 3.25
N PRO A 123 12.77 -11.90 3.16
CA PRO A 123 14.01 -12.10 3.89
C PRO A 123 15.18 -11.26 3.36
N ASP A 124 15.16 -10.87 2.07
CA ASP A 124 16.27 -10.13 1.47
C ASP A 124 16.33 -8.69 2.00
N PHE A 125 15.17 -8.10 2.25
CA PHE A 125 15.04 -6.76 2.83
C PHE A 125 14.72 -6.77 4.33
N ASN A 126 14.52 -7.94 4.92
CA ASN A 126 14.07 -8.10 6.30
C ASN A 126 12.81 -7.29 6.62
N THR A 127 11.82 -7.42 5.74
CA THR A 127 10.53 -6.74 5.84
C THR A 127 9.35 -7.71 5.77
N ALA A 128 8.23 -7.27 6.33
CA ALA A 128 6.91 -7.84 6.09
C ALA A 128 6.14 -6.90 5.17
N ASP A 129 5.78 -7.37 4.00
CA ASP A 129 5.18 -6.57 2.94
C ASP A 129 3.66 -6.73 2.92
N LEU A 130 2.97 -5.64 3.24
CA LEU A 130 1.52 -5.55 3.16
C LEU A 130 1.10 -5.25 1.72
N PRO A 131 0.31 -6.13 1.06
CA PRO A 131 -0.20 -5.85 -0.28
C PRO A 131 -1.28 -4.76 -0.21
N VAL A 132 -1.06 -3.66 -0.91
CA VAL A 132 -1.94 -2.48 -0.93
C VAL A 132 -2.52 -2.29 -2.33
N LEU A 133 -3.82 -2.06 -2.43
CA LEU A 133 -4.53 -1.76 -3.67
C LEU A 133 -5.33 -0.46 -3.50
N LEU A 134 -5.13 0.49 -4.39
CA LEU A 134 -5.91 1.71 -4.48
C LEU A 134 -6.68 1.74 -5.81
N PRO A 135 -7.99 1.48 -5.81
CA PRO A 135 -8.84 1.80 -6.95
C PRO A 135 -8.96 3.32 -7.11
N VAL A 136 -8.75 3.85 -8.32
CA VAL A 136 -8.89 5.29 -8.59
C VAL A 136 -10.27 5.82 -8.23
N SER A 137 -11.31 4.99 -8.41
CA SER A 137 -12.70 5.31 -8.04
C SER A 137 -12.91 5.54 -6.53
N ARG A 138 -11.99 5.08 -5.69
CA ARG A 138 -12.02 5.27 -4.24
C ARG A 138 -11.14 6.42 -3.75
N LEU A 139 -10.39 7.03 -4.66
CA LEU A 139 -9.51 8.12 -4.27
C LEU A 139 -10.33 9.22 -3.58
N ASP A 140 -9.99 9.52 -2.33
CA ASP A 140 -10.68 10.58 -1.56
C ASP A 140 -10.67 11.90 -2.34
N ALA A 141 -11.82 12.58 -2.37
CA ALA A 141 -12.01 13.79 -3.17
C ALA A 141 -10.98 14.90 -2.88
N ARG A 142 -10.47 14.97 -1.64
CA ARG A 142 -9.41 15.92 -1.25
C ARG A 142 -8.09 15.56 -1.92
N TYR A 143 -7.75 14.26 -1.95
CA TYR A 143 -6.57 13.74 -2.63
C TYR A 143 -6.72 13.84 -4.15
N ALA A 144 -7.91 13.51 -4.68
CA ALA A 144 -8.21 13.66 -6.10
C ALA A 144 -8.00 15.12 -6.55
N LYS A 145 -8.55 16.10 -5.82
CA LYS A 145 -8.36 17.52 -6.10
C LYS A 145 -6.89 17.96 -6.00
N HIS A 146 -6.16 17.40 -5.04
CA HIS A 146 -4.75 17.76 -4.79
C HIS A 146 -3.80 17.17 -5.84
N PHE A 147 -4.02 15.90 -6.24
CA PHE A 147 -3.14 15.16 -7.14
C PHE A 147 -3.55 15.24 -8.62
N LEU A 148 -4.84 15.39 -8.91
CA LEU A 148 -5.33 15.38 -10.27
C LEU A 148 -5.47 16.78 -10.89
N GLY A 149 -5.29 17.83 -10.09
CA GLY A 149 -5.51 19.19 -10.52
C GLY A 149 -7.01 19.51 -10.74
N ARG A 150 -7.39 20.78 -10.62
CA ARG A 150 -8.68 21.25 -11.13
C ARG A 150 -8.69 21.06 -12.65
N LYS A 151 -9.64 20.30 -13.19
CA LYS A 151 -10.21 20.64 -14.47
C LYS A 151 -11.10 21.85 -14.22
N ASP A 152 -10.64 23.04 -14.52
CA ASP A 152 -11.50 24.16 -14.84
C ASP A 152 -12.13 23.91 -16.21
#